data_387f988deb84579923c56a0e90e0bcc9
#
_entry.id   387f988deb84579923c56a0e90e0bcc9
#
_cell.length_a   1.000
_cell.length_b   1.000
_cell.length_c   1.000
_cell.angle_alpha   90.00
_cell.angle_beta   90.00
_cell.angle_gamma   90.00
#
_symmetry.space_group_name_H-M   'P 1'
#
loop_
_entity.id
_entity.type
_entity.pdbx_description
1 polymer ?
#
loop_
_entity_poly.entity_id
_entity_poly.type
_entity_poly.pdbx_seq_one_letter_code
_entity_poly.pdbx_strand_id
1 'polypeptide(L)'
;PGAELASDSRKKGLWREAWIRMRRNRASILGMVILGVIVLLAIFADVIADYDGVVTKVDMTLRLAPPSLAHIFGCDELGRDLFARIIHGARISLTIGFVSEVVALTLGMFLGAASGYFGGRVDNVIMRCMDVFMAIPSLLLSIAMVTAFGNGTPVLILAVAVGSVPSLSRVVRA
;
A
#
# COMPACT_ATOMS: atom_id res chain seq x y z
N PRO A 1 37.78 23.61 22.37
CA PRO A 1 36.35 23.81 22.68
C PRO A 1 35.39 23.59 21.51
N GLY A 2 35.86 23.52 20.24
CA GLY A 2 35.00 23.33 19.07
C GLY A 2 34.65 21.88 18.69
N ALA A 3 35.41 20.92 19.17
CA ALA A 3 35.21 19.50 18.81
C ALA A 3 34.14 18.81 19.67
N GLU A 4 33.86 19.27 20.86
CA GLU A 4 32.84 18.71 21.75
C GLU A 4 31.43 19.11 21.35
N LEU A 5 31.24 20.31 20.77
CA LEU A 5 29.93 20.76 20.28
C LEU A 5 29.47 20.02 19.00
N ALA A 6 30.40 19.44 18.24
CA ALA A 6 30.09 18.65 17.05
C ALA A 6 29.71 17.18 17.35
N SER A 7 30.08 16.68 18.54
CA SER A 7 29.79 15.28 18.91
C SER A 7 28.39 15.08 19.51
N ASP A 8 27.80 16.12 20.09
CA ASP A 8 26.47 16.01 20.72
C ASP A 8 25.30 16.07 19.71
N SER A 9 25.53 16.60 18.52
CA SER A 9 24.51 16.63 17.46
C SER A 9 24.30 15.26 16.75
N ARG A 10 25.23 14.31 16.90
CA ARG A 10 25.19 12.98 16.24
C ARG A 10 24.31 11.94 16.91
N LYS A 11 23.79 12.20 18.12
CA LYS A 11 23.04 11.22 18.92
C LYS A 11 21.52 11.42 18.93
N LYS A 12 21.00 12.42 18.24
CA LYS A 12 19.55 12.50 18.03
C LYS A 12 19.17 11.50 16.96
N GLY A 13 18.69 10.31 17.36
CA GLY A 13 18.41 9.23 16.45
C GLY A 13 17.57 9.70 15.24
N LEU A 14 17.92 9.26 14.03
CA LEU A 14 17.27 9.59 12.76
C LEU A 14 15.74 9.55 12.84
N TRP A 15 15.20 8.61 13.59
CA TRP A 15 13.77 8.46 13.84
C TRP A 15 13.16 9.64 14.63
N ARG A 16 13.88 10.17 15.61
CA ARG A 16 13.40 11.32 16.38
C ARG A 16 13.37 12.60 15.52
N GLU A 17 14.39 12.81 14.71
CA GLU A 17 14.42 13.96 13.79
C GLU A 17 13.33 13.85 12.70
N ALA A 18 13.17 12.67 12.13
CA ALA A 18 12.09 12.41 11.16
C ALA A 18 10.71 12.67 11.79
N TRP A 19 10.49 12.20 13.03
CA TRP A 19 9.26 12.44 13.77
C TRP A 19 9.00 13.91 14.06
N ILE A 20 10.03 14.64 14.49
CA ILE A 20 9.91 16.09 14.76
C ILE A 20 9.59 16.86 13.47
N ARG A 21 10.27 16.54 12.37
CA ARG A 21 10.01 17.18 11.07
C ARG A 21 8.59 16.88 10.57
N MET A 22 8.16 15.63 10.72
CA MET A 22 6.82 15.18 10.32
C MET A 22 5.73 15.91 11.11
N ARG A 23 5.87 16.02 12.44
CA ARG A 23 4.92 16.76 13.29
C ARG A 23 4.91 18.27 13.05
N ARG A 24 5.94 18.82 12.46
CA ARG A 24 6.03 20.24 12.12
C ARG A 24 5.36 20.59 10.78
N ASN A 25 5.13 19.59 9.93
CA ASN A 25 4.48 19.78 8.65
C ASN A 25 2.98 19.49 8.77
N ARG A 26 2.13 20.49 8.55
CA ARG A 26 0.66 20.38 8.62
C ARG A 26 0.10 19.34 7.64
N ALA A 27 0.66 19.28 6.43
CA ALA A 27 0.24 18.29 5.42
C ALA A 27 0.56 16.85 5.87
N SER A 28 1.70 16.62 6.53
CA SER A 28 2.05 15.31 7.09
C SER A 28 1.11 14.90 8.22
N ILE A 29 0.74 15.84 9.09
CA ILE A 29 -0.24 15.57 10.17
C ILE A 29 -1.60 15.19 9.55
N LEU A 30 -2.07 15.97 8.57
CA LEU A 30 -3.33 15.68 7.90
C LEU A 30 -3.31 14.29 7.25
N GLY A 31 -2.24 13.96 6.53
CA GLY A 31 -2.07 12.64 5.93
C GLY A 31 -2.06 11.49 6.95
N MET A 32 -1.37 11.68 8.08
CA MET A 32 -1.38 10.69 9.17
C MET A 32 -2.77 10.51 9.80
N VAL A 33 -3.51 11.61 9.99
CA VAL A 33 -4.88 11.54 10.54
C VAL A 33 -5.80 10.80 9.58
N ILE A 34 -5.77 11.14 8.28
CA ILE A 34 -6.59 10.47 7.25
C ILE A 34 -6.25 8.97 7.21
N LEU A 35 -4.97 8.63 7.12
CA LEU A 35 -4.52 7.24 7.11
C LEU A 35 -4.94 6.50 8.39
N GLY A 36 -4.74 7.14 9.54
CA GLY A 36 -5.15 6.58 10.83
C GLY A 36 -6.64 6.28 10.91
N VAL A 37 -7.48 7.21 10.43
CA VAL A 37 -8.93 7.00 10.37
C VAL A 37 -9.28 5.82 9.46
N ILE A 38 -8.70 5.75 8.25
CA ILE A 38 -8.96 4.65 7.32
C ILE A 38 -8.54 3.30 7.92
N VAL A 39 -7.37 3.24 8.57
CA VAL A 39 -6.88 2.02 9.23
C VAL A 39 -7.80 1.60 10.37
N LEU A 40 -8.23 2.56 11.21
CA LEU A 40 -9.16 2.27 12.30
C LEU A 40 -10.50 1.76 11.77
N LEU A 41 -11.07 2.41 10.76
CA LEU A 41 -12.30 1.94 10.13
C LEU A 41 -12.16 0.53 9.54
N ALA A 42 -11.03 0.23 8.91
CA ALA A 42 -10.75 -1.10 8.36
C ALA A 42 -10.61 -2.18 9.45
N ILE A 43 -9.98 -1.86 10.59
CA ILE A 43 -9.84 -2.79 11.72
C ILE A 43 -11.21 -3.09 12.35
N PHE A 44 -12.00 -2.05 12.56
CA PHE A 44 -13.32 -2.17 13.20
C PHE A 44 -14.46 -2.42 12.21
N ALA A 45 -14.16 -2.78 10.96
CA ALA A 45 -15.16 -2.96 9.90
C ALA A 45 -16.30 -3.92 10.31
N ASP A 46 -15.98 -5.08 10.90
CA ASP A 46 -16.97 -6.08 11.31
C ASP A 46 -17.83 -5.61 12.49
N VAL A 47 -17.32 -4.67 13.30
CA VAL A 47 -18.08 -4.08 14.43
C VAL A 47 -19.03 -2.99 13.95
N ILE A 48 -18.60 -2.24 12.89
CA ILE A 48 -19.39 -1.11 12.35
C ILE A 48 -20.51 -1.63 11.45
N ALA A 49 -20.21 -2.64 10.62
CA ALA A 49 -21.18 -3.22 9.68
C ALA A 49 -20.87 -4.71 9.49
N ASP A 50 -21.83 -5.55 9.84
CA ASP A 50 -21.73 -6.99 9.62
C ASP A 50 -21.60 -7.30 8.12
N TYR A 51 -20.61 -8.13 7.77
CA TYR A 51 -20.33 -8.42 6.38
C TYR A 51 -21.48 -9.12 5.67
N ASP A 52 -22.03 -10.16 6.27
CA ASP A 52 -23.10 -10.96 5.67
C ASP A 52 -24.46 -10.28 5.76
N GLY A 53 -24.74 -9.60 6.88
CA GLY A 53 -26.04 -8.95 7.12
C GLY A 53 -26.23 -7.61 6.42
N VAL A 54 -25.15 -6.88 6.11
CA VAL A 54 -25.23 -5.52 5.58
C VAL A 54 -24.50 -5.37 4.25
N VAL A 55 -23.25 -5.85 4.16
CA VAL A 55 -22.40 -5.60 2.98
C VAL A 55 -22.82 -6.40 1.76
N THR A 56 -23.21 -7.67 1.96
CA THR A 56 -23.58 -8.58 0.87
C THR A 56 -25.09 -8.62 0.63
N LYS A 57 -25.89 -8.20 1.61
CA LYS A 57 -27.34 -8.25 1.51
C LYS A 57 -27.86 -7.40 0.36
N VAL A 58 -28.58 -8.05 -0.56
CA VAL A 58 -29.25 -7.41 -1.69
C VAL A 58 -30.67 -7.05 -1.28
N ASP A 59 -31.06 -5.79 -1.42
CA ASP A 59 -32.43 -5.31 -1.19
C ASP A 59 -32.85 -4.37 -2.33
N MET A 60 -33.56 -4.92 -3.29
CA MET A 60 -34.00 -4.19 -4.47
C MET A 60 -34.96 -3.03 -4.17
N THR A 61 -35.56 -2.99 -2.99
CA THR A 61 -36.43 -1.87 -2.57
C THR A 61 -35.61 -0.61 -2.26
N LEU A 62 -34.33 -0.80 -1.88
CA LEU A 62 -33.37 0.26 -1.58
C LEU A 62 -32.45 0.59 -2.77
N ARG A 63 -32.78 0.11 -3.97
CA ARG A 63 -31.98 0.37 -5.17
C ARG A 63 -31.78 1.85 -5.38
N LEU A 64 -30.49 2.29 -5.46
CA LEU A 64 -30.10 3.70 -5.63
C LEU A 64 -30.72 4.65 -4.60
N ALA A 65 -31.03 4.15 -3.41
CA ALA A 65 -31.54 4.98 -2.33
C ALA A 65 -30.53 6.09 -2.00
N PRO A 66 -31.00 7.35 -1.82
CA PRO A 66 -30.14 8.47 -1.51
C PRO A 66 -29.54 8.34 -0.09
N PRO A 67 -28.48 9.11 0.23
CA PRO A 67 -27.93 9.19 1.57
C PRO A 67 -28.99 9.49 2.63
N SER A 68 -28.96 8.73 3.73
CA SER A 68 -29.88 8.84 4.87
C SER A 68 -29.16 8.50 6.17
N LEU A 69 -29.82 8.69 7.31
CA LEU A 69 -29.26 8.28 8.61
C LEU A 69 -29.05 6.76 8.73
N ALA A 70 -29.83 5.95 8.01
CA ALA A 70 -29.67 4.51 7.96
C ALA A 70 -28.59 4.07 6.96
N HIS A 71 -28.40 4.85 5.88
CA HIS A 71 -27.44 4.57 4.80
C HIS A 71 -26.66 5.84 4.50
N ILE A 72 -25.56 6.05 5.22
CA ILE A 72 -24.78 7.30 5.22
C ILE A 72 -24.37 7.76 3.80
N PHE A 73 -23.97 6.85 2.93
CA PHE A 73 -23.61 7.13 1.53
C PHE A 73 -24.68 6.62 0.54
N GLY A 74 -25.86 6.25 1.03
CA GLY A 74 -26.91 5.65 0.20
C GLY A 74 -26.58 4.21 -0.18
N CYS A 75 -27.34 3.68 -1.16
CA CYS A 75 -27.23 2.31 -1.62
C CYS A 75 -26.85 2.23 -3.10
N ASP A 76 -26.25 1.10 -3.50
CA ASP A 76 -25.86 0.82 -4.88
C ASP A 76 -27.04 0.32 -5.74
N GLU A 77 -26.74 -0.10 -6.97
CA GLU A 77 -27.73 -0.64 -7.92
C GLU A 77 -28.41 -1.93 -7.44
N LEU A 78 -27.83 -2.62 -6.48
CA LEU A 78 -28.38 -3.82 -5.87
C LEU A 78 -28.99 -3.56 -4.49
N GLY A 79 -29.09 -2.27 -4.08
CA GLY A 79 -29.63 -1.87 -2.80
C GLY A 79 -28.71 -2.17 -1.60
N ARG A 80 -27.41 -2.40 -1.83
CA ARG A 80 -26.42 -2.66 -0.79
C ARG A 80 -25.87 -1.36 -0.24
N ASP A 81 -25.60 -1.30 1.06
CA ASP A 81 -25.08 -0.12 1.72
C ASP A 81 -23.66 0.24 1.23
N LEU A 82 -23.48 1.44 0.66
CA LEU A 82 -22.21 1.90 0.12
C LEU A 82 -21.16 2.18 1.20
N PHE A 83 -21.58 2.70 2.35
CA PHE A 83 -20.65 3.00 3.44
C PHE A 83 -20.04 1.72 4.02
N ALA A 84 -20.85 0.71 4.28
CA ALA A 84 -20.42 -0.60 4.75
C ALA A 84 -19.45 -1.24 3.74
N ARG A 85 -19.76 -1.18 2.45
CA ARG A 85 -18.91 -1.70 1.37
C ARG A 85 -17.57 -0.98 1.26
N ILE A 86 -17.54 0.34 1.43
CA ILE A 86 -16.30 1.13 1.40
C ILE A 86 -15.38 0.73 2.56
N ILE A 87 -15.91 0.57 3.78
CA ILE A 87 -15.12 0.19 4.95
C ILE A 87 -14.48 -1.19 4.77
N HIS A 88 -15.26 -2.19 4.36
CA HIS A 88 -14.74 -3.53 4.10
C HIS A 88 -13.79 -3.57 2.89
N GLY A 89 -14.08 -2.78 1.85
CA GLY A 89 -13.19 -2.59 0.70
C GLY A 89 -11.84 -1.97 1.09
N ALA A 90 -11.84 -1.00 2.00
CA ALA A 90 -10.62 -0.39 2.55
C ALA A 90 -9.73 -1.43 3.25
N ARG A 91 -10.32 -2.35 4.03
CA ARG A 91 -9.58 -3.46 4.68
C ARG A 91 -8.85 -4.34 3.67
N ILE A 92 -9.55 -4.73 2.60
CA ILE A 92 -8.96 -5.55 1.53
C ILE A 92 -7.85 -4.78 0.81
N SER A 93 -8.11 -3.53 0.43
CA SER A 93 -7.14 -2.69 -0.28
C SER A 93 -5.89 -2.41 0.54
N LEU A 94 -6.03 -2.10 1.84
CA LEU A 94 -4.89 -1.89 2.75
C LEU A 94 -4.08 -3.17 2.93
N THR A 95 -4.75 -4.32 3.08
CA THR A 95 -4.07 -5.61 3.22
C THR A 95 -3.25 -5.94 1.98
N ILE A 96 -3.87 -5.84 0.79
CA ILE A 96 -3.18 -6.11 -0.47
C ILE A 96 -2.01 -5.14 -0.66
N GLY A 97 -2.24 -3.83 -0.48
CA GLY A 97 -1.20 -2.82 -0.65
C GLY A 97 -0.02 -3.02 0.31
N PHE A 98 -0.29 -3.23 1.60
CA PHE A 98 0.75 -3.42 2.61
C PHE A 98 1.56 -4.69 2.37
N VAL A 99 0.89 -5.83 2.15
CA VAL A 99 1.58 -7.12 1.94
C VAL A 99 2.36 -7.09 0.63
N SER A 100 1.81 -6.52 -0.45
CA SER A 100 2.53 -6.37 -1.72
C SER A 100 3.81 -5.55 -1.55
N GLU A 101 3.76 -4.44 -0.80
CA GLU A 101 4.91 -3.58 -0.59
C GLU A 101 5.99 -4.24 0.28
N VAL A 102 5.61 -5.03 1.30
CA VAL A 102 6.55 -5.84 2.09
C VAL A 102 7.26 -6.87 1.23
N VAL A 103 6.53 -7.56 0.35
CA VAL A 103 7.12 -8.53 -0.60
C VAL A 103 8.06 -7.81 -1.57
N ALA A 104 7.61 -6.70 -2.17
CA ALA A 104 8.40 -5.91 -3.10
C ALA A 104 9.67 -5.34 -2.45
N LEU A 105 9.56 -4.82 -1.22
CA LEU A 105 10.70 -4.31 -0.47
C LEU A 105 11.72 -5.43 -0.17
N THR A 106 11.25 -6.59 0.25
CA THR A 106 12.12 -7.73 0.53
C THR A 106 12.90 -8.15 -0.72
N LEU A 107 12.21 -8.39 -1.83
CA LEU A 107 12.84 -8.77 -3.10
C LEU A 107 13.74 -7.67 -3.64
N GLY A 108 13.26 -6.41 -3.62
CA GLY A 108 14.01 -5.24 -4.07
C GLY A 108 15.27 -5.02 -3.26
N MET A 109 15.21 -5.22 -1.93
CA MET A 109 16.36 -5.12 -1.05
C MET A 109 17.41 -6.19 -1.36
N PHE A 110 17.02 -7.45 -1.55
CA PHE A 110 17.94 -8.52 -1.92
C PHE A 110 18.62 -8.26 -3.27
N LEU A 111 17.84 -7.91 -4.30
CA LEU A 111 18.37 -7.65 -5.65
C LEU A 111 19.23 -6.39 -5.69
N GLY A 112 18.80 -5.32 -5.02
CA GLY A 112 19.55 -4.07 -4.95
C GLY A 112 20.86 -4.23 -4.17
N ALA A 113 20.82 -4.91 -3.01
CA ALA A 113 22.01 -5.20 -2.23
C ALA A 113 23.00 -6.11 -2.97
N ALA A 114 22.53 -7.16 -3.64
CA ALA A 114 23.37 -8.01 -4.46
C ALA A 114 24.01 -7.23 -5.62
N SER A 115 23.23 -6.39 -6.29
CA SER A 115 23.69 -5.52 -7.37
C SER A 115 24.79 -4.56 -6.89
N GLY A 116 24.54 -3.85 -5.79
CA GLY A 116 25.51 -2.91 -5.21
C GLY A 116 26.76 -3.57 -4.64
N TYR A 117 26.62 -4.75 -4.01
CA TYR A 117 27.74 -5.46 -3.40
C TYR A 117 28.68 -6.11 -4.42
N PHE A 118 28.15 -6.86 -5.38
CA PHE A 118 28.97 -7.58 -6.35
C PHE A 118 29.44 -6.68 -7.51
N GLY A 119 28.68 -5.66 -7.88
CA GLY A 119 29.01 -4.73 -8.95
C GLY A 119 29.20 -5.38 -10.32
N GLY A 120 29.85 -4.68 -11.24
CA GLY A 120 30.31 -5.16 -12.52
C GLY A 120 29.27 -5.94 -13.35
N ARG A 121 29.52 -7.21 -13.66
CA ARG A 121 28.63 -8.04 -14.49
C ARG A 121 27.31 -8.40 -13.77
N VAL A 122 27.37 -8.65 -12.47
CA VAL A 122 26.19 -8.99 -11.67
C VAL A 122 25.22 -7.81 -11.64
N ASP A 123 25.74 -6.63 -11.34
CA ASP A 123 24.98 -5.39 -11.38
C ASP A 123 24.32 -5.17 -12.75
N ASN A 124 25.10 -5.28 -13.83
CA ASN A 124 24.55 -5.11 -15.17
C ASN A 124 23.44 -6.08 -15.51
N VAL A 125 23.56 -7.36 -15.14
CA VAL A 125 22.51 -8.36 -15.40
C VAL A 125 21.25 -8.05 -14.60
N ILE A 126 21.38 -7.81 -13.28
CA ILE A 126 20.23 -7.51 -12.43
C ILE A 126 19.52 -6.24 -12.92
N MET A 127 20.28 -5.17 -13.19
CA MET A 127 19.66 -3.91 -13.61
C MET A 127 19.03 -4.01 -15.00
N ARG A 128 19.60 -4.79 -15.94
CA ARG A 128 18.95 -5.04 -17.23
C ARG A 128 17.65 -5.82 -17.11
N CYS A 129 17.59 -6.80 -16.21
CA CYS A 129 16.33 -7.46 -15.90
C CYS A 129 15.30 -6.46 -15.34
N MET A 130 15.72 -5.60 -14.41
CA MET A 130 14.83 -4.57 -13.85
C MET A 130 14.35 -3.57 -14.92
N ASP A 131 15.21 -3.21 -15.88
CA ASP A 131 14.86 -2.35 -17.02
C ASP A 131 13.74 -2.97 -17.89
N VAL A 132 13.83 -4.27 -18.14
CA VAL A 132 12.78 -5.01 -18.88
C VAL A 132 11.44 -4.96 -18.15
N PHE A 133 11.42 -5.20 -16.84
CA PHE A 133 10.20 -5.10 -16.06
C PHE A 133 9.62 -3.68 -16.06
N MET A 134 10.46 -2.66 -15.99
CA MET A 134 10.02 -1.26 -16.04
C MET A 134 9.54 -0.80 -17.42
N ALA A 135 9.93 -1.48 -18.49
CA ALA A 135 9.43 -1.18 -19.83
C ALA A 135 7.95 -1.57 -20.00
N ILE A 136 7.46 -2.49 -19.17
CA ILE A 136 6.06 -2.92 -19.19
C ILE A 136 5.28 -2.05 -18.20
N PRO A 137 4.19 -1.37 -18.61
CA PRO A 137 3.32 -0.67 -17.69
C PRO A 137 2.82 -1.62 -16.59
N SER A 138 3.00 -1.23 -15.32
CA SER A 138 2.70 -2.09 -14.16
C SER A 138 1.26 -2.60 -14.15
N LEU A 139 0.31 -1.80 -14.62
CA LEU A 139 -1.08 -2.20 -14.77
C LEU A 139 -1.23 -3.37 -15.75
N LEU A 140 -0.58 -3.29 -16.91
CA LEU A 140 -0.64 -4.38 -17.92
C LEU A 140 0.02 -5.65 -17.41
N LEU A 141 1.14 -5.52 -16.70
CA LEU A 141 1.81 -6.66 -16.08
C LEU A 141 0.91 -7.33 -15.04
N SER A 142 0.23 -6.53 -14.20
CA SER A 142 -0.68 -7.05 -13.18
C SER A 142 -1.88 -7.77 -13.82
N ILE A 143 -2.48 -7.22 -14.88
CA ILE A 143 -3.58 -7.87 -15.62
C ILE A 143 -3.10 -9.18 -16.23
N ALA A 144 -1.94 -9.18 -16.89
CA ALA A 144 -1.39 -10.40 -17.50
C ALA A 144 -1.13 -11.49 -16.45
N MET A 145 -0.59 -11.14 -15.27
CA MET A 145 -0.37 -12.09 -14.19
C MET A 145 -1.68 -12.67 -13.65
N VAL A 146 -2.69 -11.83 -13.40
CA VAL A 146 -4.00 -12.28 -12.91
C VAL A 146 -4.69 -13.16 -13.96
N THR A 147 -4.56 -12.83 -15.24
CA THR A 147 -5.13 -13.65 -16.32
C THR A 147 -4.44 -15.01 -16.45
N ALA A 148 -3.12 -15.06 -16.29
CA ALA A 148 -2.34 -16.30 -16.43
C ALA A 148 -2.45 -17.22 -15.20
N PHE A 149 -2.48 -16.68 -14.00
CA PHE A 149 -2.40 -17.44 -12.75
C PHE A 149 -3.72 -17.49 -11.96
N GLY A 150 -4.75 -16.79 -12.43
CA GLY A 150 -6.08 -16.76 -11.81
C GLY A 150 -6.34 -15.57 -10.89
N ASN A 151 -7.62 -15.43 -10.47
CA ASN A 151 -8.15 -14.27 -9.75
C ASN A 151 -8.00 -14.37 -8.21
N GLY A 152 -6.91 -14.94 -7.73
CA GLY A 152 -6.70 -15.09 -6.29
C GLY A 152 -6.04 -13.85 -5.65
N THR A 153 -6.37 -13.54 -4.39
CA THR A 153 -5.69 -12.49 -3.60
C THR A 153 -4.16 -12.65 -3.59
N PRO A 154 -3.59 -13.87 -3.43
CA PRO A 154 -2.14 -14.06 -3.51
C PRO A 154 -1.54 -13.68 -4.87
N VAL A 155 -2.24 -13.98 -5.97
CA VAL A 155 -1.80 -13.63 -7.32
C VAL A 155 -1.79 -12.11 -7.50
N LEU A 156 -2.82 -11.43 -7.00
CA LEU A 156 -2.91 -9.97 -7.05
C LEU A 156 -1.79 -9.31 -6.23
N ILE A 157 -1.50 -9.83 -5.03
CA ILE A 157 -0.39 -9.37 -4.19
C ILE A 157 0.94 -9.50 -4.93
N LEU A 158 1.21 -10.65 -5.54
CA LEU A 158 2.43 -10.87 -6.31
C LEU A 158 2.50 -9.97 -7.54
N ALA A 159 1.40 -9.79 -8.25
CA ALA A 159 1.32 -8.95 -9.43
C ALA A 159 1.68 -7.48 -9.11
N VAL A 160 1.14 -6.94 -8.03
CA VAL A 160 1.44 -5.59 -7.55
C VAL A 160 2.89 -5.50 -7.06
N ALA A 161 3.35 -6.50 -6.30
CA ALA A 161 4.71 -6.54 -5.76
C ALA A 161 5.76 -6.54 -6.89
N VAL A 162 5.61 -7.39 -7.90
CA VAL A 162 6.55 -7.47 -9.03
C VAL A 162 6.67 -6.13 -9.77
N GLY A 163 5.58 -5.36 -9.87
CA GLY A 163 5.60 -4.01 -10.45
C GLY A 163 6.45 -3.00 -9.65
N SER A 164 6.55 -3.16 -8.32
CA SER A 164 7.29 -2.25 -7.43
C SER A 164 8.76 -2.63 -7.25
N VAL A 165 9.14 -3.92 -7.40
CA VAL A 165 10.50 -4.44 -7.20
C VAL A 165 11.58 -3.66 -7.95
N PRO A 166 11.45 -3.30 -9.24
CA PRO A 166 12.50 -2.61 -9.97
C PRO A 166 12.86 -1.25 -9.38
N SER A 167 11.87 -0.47 -8.97
CA SER A 167 12.08 0.85 -8.34
C SER A 167 12.81 0.72 -7.02
N LEU A 168 12.39 -0.23 -6.17
CA LEU A 168 12.99 -0.49 -4.86
C LEU A 168 14.42 -1.01 -4.99
N SER A 169 14.68 -1.92 -5.94
CA SER A 169 16.03 -2.44 -6.21
C SER A 169 17.02 -1.33 -6.58
N ARG A 170 16.58 -0.34 -7.37
CA ARG A 170 17.43 0.80 -7.74
C ARG A 170 17.73 1.72 -6.56
N VAL A 171 16.73 1.97 -5.71
CA VAL A 171 16.92 2.80 -4.50
C VAL A 171 17.92 2.15 -3.55
N VAL A 172 17.84 0.84 -3.36
CA VAL A 172 18.74 0.11 -2.46
C VAL A 172 20.15 -0.02 -3.04
N ARG A 173 20.28 -0.13 -4.37
CA ARG A 173 21.58 -0.18 -5.07
C ARG A 173 22.36 1.13 -4.95
N ALA A 174 21.68 2.31 -4.94
CA ALA A 174 22.30 3.65 -4.96
C ALA A 174 23.04 3.94 -3.65
#